data_cc9c1115480c6d406a215d3ded1e7bd3
#
_entry.id   cc9c1115480c6d406a215d3ded1e7bd3
#
_cell.length_a   1.000
_cell.length_b   1.000
_cell.length_c   1.000
_cell.angle_alpha   90.00
_cell.angle_beta   90.00
_cell.angle_gamma   90.00
#
_symmetry.space_group_name_H-M   'P 1'
#
loop_
_entity.id
_entity.type
_entity.pdbx_description
1 polymer ?
#
loop_
_entity_poly.entity_id
_entity_poly.type
_entity_poly.pdbx_seq_one_letter_code
_entity_poly.pdbx_strand_id
1 'polypeptide(L)'
;MAREKFERTKPHVNIGTIGHVDHGKTTLTAAITATLAVGGGAVAKAYSDIDGAPEERARGITINTAHVEYETSNRHYAHVDCPGHADYVKNMITGAAQMDGAILVVSAADGPMPQTREHILLSKQVGVPNIVVFLNKEDQVDDAELLELVELEVRELLSAYDFPGDDIPICPGSALQALEAIAANPTVTRGENEWVDKIYALMDAVDDYIPTPERDTEKTFLMAIEDVFSITGRGTVATGRIERGVVKVGDNVEIVGISTTQTTTITGIEMFQKTLEEGYAGDNVGILLRGVTRENIERGMVLAKAGTITPHTSFESEVYVLTKDEGGRHTPFFTGYRPQFYVRTTDVTGAITQFTADDGTIVEMVMPGDRIKMTAELIYPVAIEAGMRFAIREGGRTIGAGVVSKIVK
;
A
#
# COMPACT_ATOMS: atom_id res chain seq x y z
N MET A 1 -9.09 31.62 -1.60
CA MET A 1 -7.96 31.68 -2.53
C MET A 1 -8.11 30.55 -3.53
N ALA A 2 -7.77 30.75 -4.82
CA ALA A 2 -7.72 29.66 -5.78
C ALA A 2 -6.58 28.70 -5.35
N ARG A 3 -6.85 27.39 -5.40
CA ARG A 3 -5.79 26.40 -5.13
C ARG A 3 -4.79 26.42 -6.29
N GLU A 4 -3.54 26.10 -5.98
CA GLU A 4 -2.48 25.94 -6.95
C GLU A 4 -2.80 24.79 -7.91
N LYS A 5 -2.37 24.92 -9.17
CA LYS A 5 -2.48 23.85 -10.16
C LYS A 5 -1.27 22.93 -10.04
N PHE A 6 -1.49 21.61 -10.07
CA PHE A 6 -0.40 20.65 -10.09
C PHE A 6 0.27 20.64 -11.47
N GLU A 7 1.57 20.81 -11.50
CA GLU A 7 2.38 20.73 -12.73
C GLU A 7 3.17 19.42 -12.76
N ARG A 8 3.02 18.67 -13.84
CA ARG A 8 3.74 17.40 -14.06
C ARG A 8 5.09 17.66 -14.71
N THR A 9 6.11 17.89 -13.91
CA THR A 9 7.47 18.19 -14.39
C THR A 9 8.37 16.96 -14.40
N LYS A 10 8.04 15.93 -13.62
CA LYS A 10 8.83 14.70 -13.43
C LYS A 10 7.94 13.45 -13.50
N PRO A 11 8.53 12.27 -13.79
CA PRO A 11 7.83 11.00 -13.65
C PRO A 11 7.31 10.83 -12.23
N HIS A 12 6.07 10.35 -12.09
CA HIS A 12 5.41 10.12 -10.81
C HIS A 12 5.52 8.65 -10.40
N VAL A 13 5.98 8.41 -9.16
CA VAL A 13 6.13 7.07 -8.57
C VAL A 13 5.49 7.04 -7.19
N ASN A 14 4.73 5.99 -6.91
CA ASN A 14 4.15 5.75 -5.59
C ASN A 14 5.06 4.80 -4.83
N ILE A 15 5.58 5.23 -3.70
CA ILE A 15 6.33 4.38 -2.78
C ILE A 15 5.71 4.43 -1.39
N GLY A 16 6.17 3.59 -0.49
CA GLY A 16 5.75 3.71 0.90
C GLY A 16 6.63 2.90 1.82
N THR A 17 6.49 3.17 3.11
CA THR A 17 7.18 2.47 4.19
C THR A 17 6.36 1.30 4.70
N ILE A 18 7.00 0.13 4.79
CA ILE A 18 6.46 -1.10 5.37
C ILE A 18 7.45 -1.64 6.43
N GLY A 19 7.00 -2.50 7.31
CA GLY A 19 7.85 -3.11 8.35
C GLY A 19 7.17 -3.13 9.72
N HIS A 20 7.87 -3.68 10.69
CA HIS A 20 7.35 -3.88 12.05
C HIS A 20 6.99 -2.57 12.76
N VAL A 21 6.10 -2.63 13.77
CA VAL A 21 5.87 -1.52 14.70
C VAL A 21 7.18 -1.15 15.39
N ASP A 22 7.38 0.12 15.72
CA ASP A 22 8.57 0.66 16.39
C ASP A 22 9.91 0.53 15.63
N HIS A 23 9.92 0.03 14.38
CA HIS A 23 11.12 0.08 13.53
C HIS A 23 11.40 1.47 12.94
N GLY A 24 10.53 2.45 13.15
CA GLY A 24 10.74 3.86 12.81
C GLY A 24 10.32 4.26 11.40
N LYS A 25 9.27 3.64 10.84
CA LYS A 25 8.72 3.97 9.50
C LYS A 25 8.32 5.44 9.37
N THR A 26 7.46 5.92 10.28
CA THR A 26 7.00 7.32 10.30
C THR A 26 8.14 8.30 10.57
N THR A 27 9.10 7.90 11.43
CA THR A 27 10.33 8.69 11.65
C THR A 27 11.16 8.80 10.38
N LEU A 28 11.29 7.71 9.61
CA LEU A 28 11.97 7.73 8.32
C LEU A 28 11.24 8.60 7.29
N THR A 29 9.92 8.51 7.22
CA THR A 29 9.10 9.36 6.35
C THR A 29 9.31 10.84 6.68
N ALA A 30 9.34 11.20 7.97
CA ALA A 30 9.67 12.55 8.41
C ALA A 30 11.11 12.96 8.04
N ALA A 31 12.09 12.07 8.22
CA ALA A 31 13.49 12.32 7.87
C ALA A 31 13.70 12.54 6.37
N ILE A 32 13.03 11.75 5.51
CA ILE A 32 13.05 11.94 4.06
C ILE A 32 12.51 13.31 3.68
N THR A 33 11.31 13.67 4.17
CA THR A 33 10.71 14.97 3.85
C THR A 33 11.55 16.14 4.35
N ALA A 34 12.14 16.04 5.55
CA ALA A 34 13.00 17.07 6.12
C ALA A 34 14.31 17.23 5.32
N THR A 35 14.96 16.11 4.96
CA THR A 35 16.21 16.10 4.17
C THR A 35 16.00 16.72 2.79
N LEU A 36 14.95 16.31 2.08
CA LEU A 36 14.66 16.83 0.73
C LEU A 36 14.15 18.27 0.76
N ALA A 37 13.53 18.72 1.86
CA ALA A 37 13.10 20.11 2.02
C ALA A 37 14.26 21.10 2.02
N VAL A 38 15.45 20.72 2.51
CA VAL A 38 16.66 21.56 2.46
C VAL A 38 17.00 21.93 1.01
N GLY A 39 16.84 20.99 0.08
CA GLY A 39 17.04 21.21 -1.36
C GLY A 39 15.83 21.77 -2.11
N GLY A 40 14.72 22.09 -1.41
CA GLY A 40 13.47 22.56 -2.01
C GLY A 40 12.62 21.47 -2.68
N GLY A 41 12.97 20.20 -2.50
CA GLY A 41 12.24 19.04 -3.07
C GLY A 41 11.07 18.56 -2.23
N ALA A 42 10.79 19.16 -1.08
CA ALA A 42 9.68 18.78 -0.21
C ALA A 42 9.23 19.94 0.67
N VAL A 43 8.08 19.75 1.32
CA VAL A 43 7.69 20.48 2.53
C VAL A 43 7.94 19.54 3.71
N ALA A 44 8.86 19.91 4.59
CA ALA A 44 9.19 19.12 5.77
C ALA A 44 7.91 18.82 6.59
N LYS A 45 7.73 17.57 6.97
CA LYS A 45 6.64 17.08 7.81
C LYS A 45 7.19 16.59 9.13
N ALA A 46 6.66 17.10 10.23
CA ALA A 46 6.96 16.56 11.53
C ALA A 46 6.25 15.20 11.72
N TYR A 47 6.78 14.36 12.61
CA TYR A 47 6.14 13.09 13.00
C TYR A 47 4.65 13.28 13.36
N SER A 48 4.34 14.31 14.15
CA SER A 48 2.97 14.66 14.57
C SER A 48 2.06 15.17 13.44
N ASP A 49 2.62 15.53 12.29
CA ASP A 49 1.83 15.96 11.12
C ASP A 49 1.50 14.75 10.23
N ILE A 50 2.32 13.69 10.29
CA ILE A 50 2.10 12.42 9.59
C ILE A 50 1.10 11.60 10.40
N ASP A 51 1.40 11.25 11.65
CA ASP A 51 0.48 10.61 12.60
C ASP A 51 -0.42 11.67 13.27
N GLY A 52 -1.35 12.20 12.48
CA GLY A 52 -2.13 13.38 12.86
C GLY A 52 -3.37 13.10 13.68
N ALA A 53 -3.90 11.86 13.69
CA ALA A 53 -5.13 11.53 14.40
C ALA A 53 -4.93 11.54 15.94
N PRO A 54 -5.92 11.97 16.73
CA PRO A 54 -5.81 11.99 18.19
C PRO A 54 -5.45 10.63 18.79
N GLU A 55 -5.95 9.54 18.22
CA GLU A 55 -5.68 8.18 18.68
C GLU A 55 -4.24 7.74 18.36
N GLU A 56 -3.72 8.10 17.21
CA GLU A 56 -2.33 7.86 16.80
C GLU A 56 -1.35 8.56 17.75
N ARG A 57 -1.61 9.83 18.04
CA ARG A 57 -0.81 10.61 19.00
C ARG A 57 -0.87 10.05 20.42
N ALA A 58 -2.04 9.57 20.85
CA ALA A 58 -2.23 9.03 22.19
C ALA A 58 -1.52 7.67 22.38
N ARG A 59 -1.44 6.86 21.31
CA ARG A 59 -0.82 5.53 21.34
C ARG A 59 0.63 5.53 20.84
N GLY A 60 1.08 6.56 20.14
CA GLY A 60 2.40 6.64 19.51
C GLY A 60 2.61 5.63 18.38
N ILE A 61 1.53 5.23 17.69
CA ILE A 61 1.55 4.27 16.57
C ILE A 61 0.71 4.78 15.42
N THR A 62 1.14 4.51 14.20
CA THR A 62 0.36 4.77 12.98
C THR A 62 -0.82 3.80 12.89
N ILE A 63 -2.01 4.31 12.68
CA ILE A 63 -3.27 3.56 12.53
C ILE A 63 -3.74 3.59 11.09
N ASN A 64 -3.81 4.80 10.52
CA ASN A 64 -4.23 5.02 9.14
C ASN A 64 -3.02 5.24 8.25
N THR A 65 -3.19 5.00 6.95
CA THR A 65 -2.17 5.38 5.96
C THR A 65 -2.08 6.90 5.88
N ALA A 66 -0.87 7.44 5.93
CA ALA A 66 -0.62 8.85 5.68
C ALA A 66 0.07 9.04 4.32
N HIS A 67 -0.30 10.11 3.60
CA HIS A 67 0.25 10.41 2.29
C HIS A 67 1.05 11.71 2.36
N VAL A 68 2.31 11.65 1.93
CA VAL A 68 3.18 12.82 1.80
C VAL A 68 3.75 12.88 0.39
N GLU A 69 4.09 14.09 -0.09
CA GLU A 69 4.74 14.30 -1.38
C GLU A 69 6.14 14.83 -1.20
N TYR A 70 7.04 14.43 -2.09
CA TYR A 70 8.38 14.99 -2.22
C TYR A 70 8.98 14.69 -3.60
N GLU A 71 10.08 15.36 -3.91
CA GLU A 71 10.78 15.20 -5.17
C GLU A 71 12.28 14.99 -4.95
N THR A 72 12.87 14.12 -5.77
CA THR A 72 14.30 14.08 -6.03
C THR A 72 14.61 14.92 -7.29
N SER A 73 15.87 14.94 -7.72
CA SER A 73 16.23 15.52 -9.03
C SER A 73 15.51 14.81 -10.18
N ASN A 74 15.20 13.52 -10.04
CA ASN A 74 14.76 12.64 -11.12
C ASN A 74 13.25 12.42 -11.14
N ARG A 75 12.58 12.40 -9.96
CA ARG A 75 11.19 11.92 -9.80
C ARG A 75 10.40 12.73 -8.80
N HIS A 76 9.07 12.70 -8.99
CA HIS A 76 8.08 13.10 -8.00
C HIS A 76 7.52 11.86 -7.32
N TYR A 77 7.48 11.85 -5.99
CA TYR A 77 7.02 10.73 -5.19
C TYR A 77 5.74 11.07 -4.43
N ALA A 78 4.75 10.17 -4.51
CA ALA A 78 3.70 10.03 -3.50
C ALA A 78 4.17 8.94 -2.53
N HIS A 79 4.33 9.27 -1.26
CA HIS A 79 4.78 8.33 -0.25
C HIS A 79 3.62 7.99 0.69
N VAL A 80 3.39 6.68 0.85
CA VAL A 80 2.37 6.11 1.73
C VAL A 80 3.04 5.57 2.98
N ASP A 81 2.86 6.23 4.11
CA ASP A 81 3.31 5.69 5.40
C ASP A 81 2.29 4.69 5.93
N CYS A 82 2.70 3.42 6.07
CA CYS A 82 1.82 2.32 6.46
C CYS A 82 1.93 2.00 7.95
N PRO A 83 0.79 1.63 8.59
CA PRO A 83 0.82 1.14 9.96
C PRO A 83 1.66 -0.15 10.08
N GLY A 84 2.33 -0.32 11.22
CA GLY A 84 3.15 -1.51 11.50
C GLY A 84 2.49 -2.53 12.40
N HIS A 85 1.44 -2.15 13.12
CA HIS A 85 0.79 -2.99 14.12
C HIS A 85 -0.18 -4.00 13.48
N ALA A 86 -0.21 -5.23 14.00
CA ALA A 86 -1.04 -6.33 13.47
C ALA A 86 -2.54 -6.00 13.39
N ASP A 87 -3.06 -5.18 14.31
CA ASP A 87 -4.49 -4.80 14.31
C ASP A 87 -4.87 -3.93 13.09
N TYR A 88 -3.90 -3.27 12.46
CA TYR A 88 -4.11 -2.33 11.35
C TYR A 88 -3.63 -2.85 9.99
N VAL A 89 -3.42 -4.16 9.88
CA VAL A 89 -2.96 -4.80 8.63
C VAL A 89 -3.90 -4.51 7.46
N LYS A 90 -5.20 -4.32 7.69
CA LYS A 90 -6.13 -3.87 6.64
C LYS A 90 -5.68 -2.57 5.99
N ASN A 91 -5.28 -1.59 6.79
CA ASN A 91 -4.81 -0.29 6.28
C ASN A 91 -3.44 -0.44 5.61
N MET A 92 -2.56 -1.30 6.14
CA MET A 92 -1.29 -1.66 5.50
C MET A 92 -1.51 -2.28 4.11
N ILE A 93 -2.40 -3.25 3.97
CA ILE A 93 -2.73 -3.89 2.68
C ILE A 93 -3.24 -2.84 1.68
N THR A 94 -4.14 -1.95 2.12
CA THR A 94 -4.68 -0.88 1.26
C THR A 94 -3.59 0.09 0.81
N GLY A 95 -2.70 0.49 1.71
CA GLY A 95 -1.56 1.35 1.38
C GLY A 95 -0.58 0.66 0.43
N ALA A 96 -0.20 -0.58 0.73
CA ALA A 96 0.72 -1.36 -0.10
C ALA A 96 0.20 -1.58 -1.53
N ALA A 97 -1.12 -1.78 -1.70
CA ALA A 97 -1.73 -1.93 -3.02
C ALA A 97 -1.59 -0.69 -3.92
N GLN A 98 -1.25 0.45 -3.36
CA GLN A 98 -1.03 1.69 -4.09
C GLN A 98 0.42 1.89 -4.54
N MET A 99 1.36 1.10 -4.01
CA MET A 99 2.79 1.30 -4.21
C MET A 99 3.30 0.70 -5.53
N ASP A 100 4.20 1.43 -6.17
CA ASP A 100 5.01 0.96 -7.30
C ASP A 100 6.34 0.35 -6.81
N GLY A 101 6.70 0.63 -5.56
CA GLY A 101 7.81 0.06 -4.82
C GLY A 101 7.68 0.37 -3.34
N ALA A 102 8.36 -0.37 -2.48
CA ALA A 102 8.31 -0.18 -1.03
C ALA A 102 9.71 0.01 -0.43
N ILE A 103 9.77 0.76 0.67
CA ILE A 103 10.92 0.82 1.57
C ILE A 103 10.60 -0.06 2.77
N LEU A 104 11.28 -1.20 2.89
CA LEU A 104 11.19 -2.06 4.05
C LEU A 104 12.08 -1.52 5.16
N VAL A 105 11.48 -1.08 6.25
CA VAL A 105 12.21 -0.55 7.41
C VAL A 105 12.39 -1.64 8.45
N VAL A 106 13.65 -1.96 8.74
CA VAL A 106 14.04 -2.94 9.75
C VAL A 106 14.96 -2.26 10.76
N SER A 107 14.73 -2.47 12.04
CA SER A 107 15.65 -2.01 13.07
C SER A 107 16.95 -2.84 13.02
N ALA A 108 18.09 -2.18 12.89
CA ALA A 108 19.39 -2.84 12.91
C ALA A 108 19.70 -3.52 14.26
N ALA A 109 19.10 -3.02 15.34
CA ALA A 109 19.28 -3.56 16.70
C ALA A 109 18.39 -4.80 16.96
N ASP A 110 17.19 -4.84 16.36
CA ASP A 110 16.18 -5.88 16.64
C ASP A 110 16.13 -6.97 15.55
N GLY A 111 16.58 -6.66 14.33
CA GLY A 111 16.44 -7.52 13.15
C GLY A 111 15.01 -7.69 12.65
N PRO A 112 14.76 -8.64 11.75
CA PRO A 112 13.43 -8.93 11.23
C PRO A 112 12.50 -9.49 12.30
N MET A 113 11.36 -8.86 12.50
CA MET A 113 10.33 -9.20 13.48
C MET A 113 9.09 -9.83 12.81
N PRO A 114 8.11 -10.40 13.54
CA PRO A 114 6.97 -11.09 12.95
C PRO A 114 6.19 -10.28 11.92
N GLN A 115 5.91 -9.00 12.17
CA GLN A 115 5.22 -8.15 11.19
C GLN A 115 6.10 -7.81 9.97
N THR A 116 7.42 -7.85 10.09
CA THR A 116 8.31 -7.71 8.93
C THR A 116 8.03 -8.80 7.91
N ARG A 117 7.93 -10.06 8.36
CA ARG A 117 7.58 -11.23 7.52
C ARG A 117 6.19 -11.08 6.89
N GLU A 118 5.19 -10.72 7.71
CA GLU A 118 3.82 -10.52 7.24
C GLU A 118 3.74 -9.39 6.20
N HIS A 119 4.44 -8.27 6.41
CA HIS A 119 4.43 -7.15 5.47
C HIS A 119 5.11 -7.47 4.13
N ILE A 120 6.21 -8.24 4.13
CA ILE A 120 6.85 -8.71 2.89
C ILE A 120 5.89 -9.62 2.12
N LEU A 121 5.29 -10.60 2.80
CA LEU A 121 4.31 -11.51 2.20
C LEU A 121 3.13 -10.75 1.58
N LEU A 122 2.52 -9.84 2.35
CA LEU A 122 1.36 -9.06 1.89
C LEU A 122 1.72 -8.13 0.73
N SER A 123 2.89 -7.49 0.77
CA SER A 123 3.36 -6.64 -0.33
C SER A 123 3.52 -7.45 -1.62
N LYS A 124 4.08 -8.67 -1.54
CA LYS A 124 4.15 -9.58 -2.68
C LYS A 124 2.77 -9.93 -3.23
N GLN A 125 1.80 -10.18 -2.35
CA GLN A 125 0.44 -10.56 -2.74
C GLN A 125 -0.34 -9.43 -3.39
N VAL A 126 -0.23 -8.21 -2.87
CA VAL A 126 -0.89 -7.05 -3.51
C VAL A 126 -0.15 -6.56 -4.76
N GLY A 127 1.02 -7.13 -5.05
CA GLY A 127 1.75 -6.90 -6.30
C GLY A 127 2.75 -5.77 -6.25
N VAL A 128 3.28 -5.41 -5.08
CA VAL A 128 4.44 -4.50 -4.99
C VAL A 128 5.63 -5.16 -5.70
N PRO A 129 6.14 -4.57 -6.78
CA PRO A 129 7.12 -5.26 -7.63
C PRO A 129 8.54 -5.23 -7.07
N ASN A 130 8.91 -4.16 -6.36
CA ASN A 130 10.27 -3.93 -5.91
C ASN A 130 10.29 -3.43 -4.47
N ILE A 131 11.34 -3.83 -3.73
CA ILE A 131 11.59 -3.40 -2.33
C ILE A 131 13.02 -2.88 -2.25
N VAL A 132 13.22 -1.76 -1.54
CA VAL A 132 14.50 -1.27 -1.05
C VAL A 132 14.47 -1.39 0.46
N VAL A 133 15.59 -1.72 1.10
CA VAL A 133 15.65 -1.89 2.55
C VAL A 133 16.36 -0.71 3.21
N PHE A 134 15.80 -0.23 4.30
CA PHE A 134 16.47 0.69 5.21
C PHE A 134 16.69 0.04 6.57
N LEU A 135 17.96 -0.24 6.93
CA LEU A 135 18.35 -0.71 8.26
C LEU A 135 18.44 0.50 9.20
N ASN A 136 17.32 0.78 9.86
CA ASN A 136 17.18 1.93 10.75
C ASN A 136 17.77 1.67 12.13
N LYS A 137 18.00 2.72 12.90
CA LYS A 137 18.61 2.68 14.26
C LYS A 137 20.04 2.12 14.27
N GLU A 138 20.79 2.33 13.21
CA GLU A 138 22.20 1.95 13.14
C GLU A 138 23.03 2.59 14.27
N ASP A 139 22.63 3.77 14.74
CA ASP A 139 23.20 4.47 15.89
C ASP A 139 23.15 3.67 17.21
N GLN A 140 22.36 2.59 17.27
CA GLN A 140 22.25 1.71 18.44
C GLN A 140 23.10 0.44 18.31
N VAL A 141 23.84 0.27 17.22
CA VAL A 141 24.65 -0.92 16.93
C VAL A 141 26.12 -0.53 16.83
N ASP A 142 26.90 -0.92 17.85
CA ASP A 142 28.34 -0.66 17.90
C ASP A 142 29.16 -1.74 17.18
N ASP A 143 28.56 -2.88 16.87
CA ASP A 143 29.20 -4.05 16.28
C ASP A 143 28.85 -4.20 14.79
N ALA A 144 29.87 -4.03 13.94
CA ALA A 144 29.70 -4.17 12.49
C ALA A 144 29.30 -5.62 12.08
N GLU A 145 29.74 -6.65 12.82
CA GLU A 145 29.38 -8.03 12.52
C GLU A 145 27.89 -8.28 12.77
N LEU A 146 27.30 -7.61 13.76
CA LEU A 146 25.86 -7.68 14.03
C LEU A 146 25.06 -7.04 12.88
N LEU A 147 25.53 -5.90 12.36
CA LEU A 147 24.88 -5.24 11.22
C LEU A 147 24.88 -6.13 9.98
N GLU A 148 26.03 -6.78 9.68
CA GLU A 148 26.15 -7.72 8.56
C GLU A 148 25.24 -8.95 8.75
N LEU A 149 25.09 -9.45 9.97
CA LEU A 149 24.21 -10.57 10.28
C LEU A 149 22.74 -10.22 10.03
N VAL A 150 22.30 -9.03 10.49
CA VAL A 150 20.93 -8.56 10.26
C VAL A 150 20.67 -8.34 8.76
N GLU A 151 21.65 -7.80 8.03
CA GLU A 151 21.55 -7.67 6.59
C GLU A 151 21.35 -9.02 5.91
N LEU A 152 22.15 -10.03 6.27
CA LEU A 152 22.03 -11.38 5.73
C LEU A 152 20.66 -12.00 6.02
N GLU A 153 20.16 -11.86 7.27
CA GLU A 153 18.83 -12.38 7.64
C GLU A 153 17.72 -11.72 6.84
N VAL A 154 17.81 -10.40 6.57
CA VAL A 154 16.84 -9.69 5.73
C VAL A 154 16.89 -10.18 4.28
N ARG A 155 18.08 -10.43 3.70
CA ARG A 155 18.26 -10.97 2.34
C ARG A 155 17.66 -12.36 2.21
N GLU A 156 17.93 -13.23 3.17
CA GLU A 156 17.37 -14.59 3.20
C GLU A 156 15.83 -14.54 3.30
N LEU A 157 15.32 -13.66 4.16
CA LEU A 157 13.88 -13.47 4.32
C LEU A 157 13.21 -12.99 3.03
N LEU A 158 13.78 -11.99 2.34
CA LEU A 158 13.25 -11.49 1.07
C LEU A 158 13.28 -12.57 -0.01
N SER A 159 14.36 -13.37 -0.08
CA SER A 159 14.50 -14.49 -1.01
C SER A 159 13.46 -15.58 -0.75
N ALA A 160 13.13 -15.86 0.52
CA ALA A 160 12.10 -16.81 0.90
C ALA A 160 10.68 -16.42 0.40
N TYR A 161 10.44 -15.14 0.14
CA TYR A 161 9.18 -14.62 -0.42
C TYR A 161 9.29 -14.24 -1.91
N ASP A 162 10.22 -14.84 -2.65
CA ASP A 162 10.44 -14.63 -4.08
C ASP A 162 10.78 -13.18 -4.49
N PHE A 163 11.41 -12.41 -3.63
CA PHE A 163 12.11 -11.18 -4.00
C PHE A 163 13.60 -11.50 -4.26
N PRO A 164 14.30 -10.75 -5.13
CA PRO A 164 15.72 -10.98 -5.42
C PRO A 164 16.61 -10.47 -4.28
N GLY A 165 16.58 -11.16 -3.10
CA GLY A 165 17.19 -10.72 -1.86
C GLY A 165 18.68 -10.35 -1.99
N ASP A 166 19.45 -11.05 -2.85
CA ASP A 166 20.88 -10.76 -3.06
C ASP A 166 21.12 -9.44 -3.80
N ASP A 167 20.19 -9.03 -4.69
CA ASP A 167 20.33 -7.84 -5.53
C ASP A 167 19.65 -6.59 -4.94
N ILE A 168 18.84 -6.76 -3.89
CA ILE A 168 18.10 -5.66 -3.27
C ILE A 168 19.04 -4.69 -2.56
N PRO A 169 18.97 -3.36 -2.83
CA PRO A 169 19.72 -2.37 -2.08
C PRO A 169 19.32 -2.37 -0.60
N ILE A 170 20.32 -2.46 0.28
CA ILE A 170 20.16 -2.31 1.73
C ILE A 170 20.98 -1.10 2.18
N CYS A 171 20.29 -0.11 2.75
CA CYS A 171 20.89 1.15 3.18
C CYS A 171 20.84 1.21 4.71
N PRO A 172 21.97 1.16 5.43
CA PRO A 172 22.00 1.40 6.87
C PRO A 172 21.91 2.89 7.19
N GLY A 173 21.31 3.23 8.34
CA GLY A 173 21.20 4.62 8.78
C GLY A 173 20.39 4.80 10.06
N SER A 174 20.24 6.05 10.47
CA SER A 174 19.37 6.44 11.57
C SER A 174 18.49 7.62 11.18
N ALA A 175 17.20 7.36 11.04
CA ALA A 175 16.23 8.39 10.73
C ALA A 175 16.13 9.45 11.83
N LEU A 176 16.29 9.05 13.11
CA LEU A 176 16.27 9.96 14.25
C LEU A 176 17.48 10.89 14.22
N GLN A 177 18.69 10.34 14.05
CA GLN A 177 19.92 11.13 14.01
C GLN A 177 19.93 12.11 12.83
N ALA A 178 19.36 11.73 11.67
CA ALA A 178 19.18 12.63 10.54
C ALA A 178 18.25 13.80 10.88
N LEU A 179 17.12 13.54 11.54
CA LEU A 179 16.19 14.59 12.01
C LEU A 179 16.84 15.53 13.03
N GLU A 180 17.61 14.99 13.99
CA GLU A 180 18.33 15.78 14.98
C GLU A 180 19.41 16.66 14.32
N ALA A 181 20.14 16.13 13.34
CA ALA A 181 21.12 16.89 12.58
C ALA A 181 20.48 18.06 11.81
N ILE A 182 19.33 17.83 11.16
CA ILE A 182 18.59 18.90 10.46
C ILE A 182 18.01 19.91 11.44
N ALA A 183 17.52 19.47 12.59
CA ALA A 183 17.04 20.38 13.65
C ALA A 183 18.15 21.27 14.20
N ALA A 184 19.37 20.74 14.34
CA ALA A 184 20.55 21.49 14.76
C ALA A 184 21.09 22.44 13.68
N ASN A 185 21.02 22.05 12.39
CA ASN A 185 21.41 22.87 11.24
C ASN A 185 20.38 22.71 10.12
N PRO A 186 19.36 23.58 10.03
CA PRO A 186 18.31 23.52 9.00
C PRO A 186 18.79 23.72 7.56
N THR A 187 20.05 24.08 7.36
CA THR A 187 20.65 24.28 6.04
C THR A 187 21.69 23.21 5.69
N VAL A 188 21.75 22.12 6.50
CA VAL A 188 22.70 21.04 6.27
C VAL A 188 22.47 20.40 4.90
N THR A 189 23.52 20.39 4.07
CA THR A 189 23.48 19.82 2.74
C THR A 189 24.21 18.49 2.68
N ARG A 190 24.09 17.81 1.54
CA ARG A 190 24.76 16.54 1.28
C ARG A 190 26.29 16.70 1.41
N GLY A 191 26.95 15.79 2.12
CA GLY A 191 28.37 15.79 2.42
C GLY A 191 28.76 16.51 3.74
N GLU A 192 27.80 17.11 4.44
CA GLU A 192 28.06 17.85 5.69
C GLU A 192 27.69 17.08 6.97
N ASN A 193 26.87 16.03 6.84
CA ASN A 193 26.48 15.20 7.97
C ASN A 193 26.21 13.75 7.52
N GLU A 194 26.86 12.79 8.17
CA GLU A 194 26.81 11.38 7.85
C GLU A 194 25.36 10.83 7.84
N TRP A 195 24.55 11.15 8.83
CA TRP A 195 23.19 10.63 8.95
C TRP A 195 22.23 11.18 7.87
N VAL A 196 22.41 12.46 7.53
CA VAL A 196 21.67 13.10 6.43
C VAL A 196 22.10 12.49 5.08
N ASP A 197 23.39 12.21 4.90
CA ASP A 197 23.91 11.56 3.70
C ASP A 197 23.35 10.15 3.51
N LYS A 198 23.11 9.40 4.59
CA LYS A 198 22.46 8.08 4.53
C LYS A 198 21.01 8.16 4.07
N ILE A 199 20.28 9.23 4.39
CA ILE A 199 18.93 9.46 3.84
C ILE A 199 19.02 9.77 2.33
N TYR A 200 19.99 10.59 1.90
CA TYR A 200 20.23 10.81 0.46
C TYR A 200 20.60 9.51 -0.25
N ALA A 201 21.45 8.66 0.34
CA ALA A 201 21.84 7.38 -0.23
C ALA A 201 20.64 6.43 -0.38
N LEU A 202 19.73 6.41 0.60
CA LEU A 202 18.47 5.68 0.46
C LEU A 202 17.65 6.19 -0.73
N MET A 203 17.52 7.51 -0.89
CA MET A 203 16.74 8.08 -1.99
C MET A 203 17.39 7.85 -3.37
N ASP A 204 18.73 7.86 -3.43
CA ASP A 204 19.47 7.46 -4.64
C ASP A 204 19.18 5.98 -4.97
N ALA A 205 19.23 5.09 -3.98
CA ALA A 205 18.91 3.68 -4.17
C ALA A 205 17.45 3.46 -4.63
N VAL A 206 16.50 4.24 -4.11
CA VAL A 206 15.10 4.23 -4.55
C VAL A 206 14.96 4.71 -5.99
N ASP A 207 15.64 5.82 -6.35
CA ASP A 207 15.64 6.36 -7.72
C ASP A 207 16.22 5.35 -8.73
N ASP A 208 17.28 4.63 -8.37
CA ASP A 208 18.00 3.74 -9.27
C ASP A 208 17.35 2.36 -9.38
N TYR A 209 16.89 1.80 -8.26
CA TYR A 209 16.42 0.41 -8.19
C TYR A 209 14.93 0.24 -8.50
N ILE A 210 14.07 1.18 -8.09
CA ILE A 210 12.66 1.10 -8.38
C ILE A 210 12.40 1.69 -9.76
N PRO A 211 11.93 0.88 -10.75
CA PRO A 211 11.72 1.38 -12.11
C PRO A 211 10.57 2.39 -12.15
N THR A 212 10.63 3.32 -13.11
CA THR A 212 9.46 4.16 -13.43
C THR A 212 8.35 3.26 -13.96
N PRO A 213 7.17 3.21 -13.31
CA PRO A 213 6.13 2.27 -13.70
C PRO A 213 5.48 2.64 -15.04
N GLU A 214 5.19 1.64 -15.85
CA GLU A 214 4.32 1.81 -17.00
C GLU A 214 2.87 2.04 -16.54
N ARG A 215 2.18 2.99 -17.15
CA ARG A 215 0.82 3.39 -16.77
C ARG A 215 -0.18 2.98 -17.84
N ASP A 216 -1.18 2.22 -17.46
CA ASP A 216 -2.27 1.77 -18.33
C ASP A 216 -3.28 2.90 -18.64
N THR A 217 -2.82 3.98 -19.27
CA THR A 217 -3.65 5.16 -19.59
C THR A 217 -4.67 4.91 -20.71
N GLU A 218 -4.41 3.94 -21.58
CA GLU A 218 -5.28 3.59 -22.72
C GLU A 218 -6.51 2.74 -22.30
N LYS A 219 -6.46 2.13 -21.12
CA LYS A 219 -7.60 1.36 -20.59
C LYS A 219 -8.70 2.28 -20.07
N THR A 220 -9.89 1.71 -19.86
CA THR A 220 -11.01 2.44 -19.26
C THR A 220 -10.71 2.81 -17.82
N PHE A 221 -11.11 4.03 -17.42
CA PHE A 221 -10.90 4.55 -16.06
C PHE A 221 -11.44 3.63 -14.99
N LEU A 222 -10.61 3.42 -13.97
CA LEU A 222 -10.93 2.71 -12.74
C LEU A 222 -10.10 3.26 -11.57
N MET A 223 -10.78 3.57 -10.46
CA MET A 223 -10.13 3.97 -9.20
C MET A 223 -10.78 3.23 -8.03
N ALA A 224 -9.99 2.51 -7.23
CA ALA A 224 -10.48 1.94 -5.97
C ALA A 224 -10.62 3.05 -4.91
N ILE A 225 -11.76 3.06 -4.20
CA ILE A 225 -12.04 4.05 -3.15
C ILE A 225 -11.36 3.59 -1.85
N GLU A 226 -10.49 4.42 -1.33
CA GLU A 226 -9.76 4.19 -0.08
C GLU A 226 -10.43 4.88 1.10
N ASP A 227 -10.82 6.15 0.93
CA ASP A 227 -11.52 6.91 1.96
C ASP A 227 -12.52 7.88 1.33
N VAL A 228 -13.45 8.37 2.16
CA VAL A 228 -14.53 9.26 1.74
C VAL A 228 -14.70 10.40 2.74
N PHE A 229 -14.62 11.62 2.25
CA PHE A 229 -14.76 12.84 3.05
C PHE A 229 -15.91 13.69 2.57
N SER A 230 -16.55 14.39 3.49
CA SER A 230 -17.48 15.48 3.18
C SER A 230 -16.80 16.81 3.43
N ILE A 231 -16.73 17.66 2.40
CA ILE A 231 -16.17 19.01 2.51
C ILE A 231 -17.33 20.00 2.48
N THR A 232 -17.52 20.76 3.55
CA THR A 232 -18.57 21.77 3.65
C THR A 232 -18.50 22.77 2.47
N GLY A 233 -19.62 22.91 1.74
CA GLY A 233 -19.71 23.79 0.58
C GLY A 233 -19.10 23.26 -0.73
N ARG A 234 -18.48 22.07 -0.72
CA ARG A 234 -17.88 21.46 -1.92
C ARG A 234 -18.47 20.10 -2.30
N GLY A 235 -18.97 19.34 -1.32
CA GLY A 235 -19.59 18.04 -1.54
C GLY A 235 -18.74 16.87 -1.02
N THR A 236 -18.99 15.69 -1.56
CA THR A 236 -18.31 14.45 -1.19
C THR A 236 -17.06 14.24 -2.05
N VAL A 237 -15.97 13.87 -1.39
CA VAL A 237 -14.69 13.53 -2.02
C VAL A 237 -14.39 12.08 -1.76
N ALA A 238 -14.16 11.31 -2.82
CA ALA A 238 -13.62 9.96 -2.75
C ALA A 238 -12.11 10.02 -3.05
N THR A 239 -11.30 9.43 -2.20
CA THR A 239 -9.85 9.35 -2.39
C THR A 239 -9.44 7.94 -2.80
N GLY A 240 -8.35 7.84 -3.54
CA GLY A 240 -7.75 6.58 -3.95
C GLY A 240 -6.71 6.76 -5.04
N ARG A 241 -6.07 5.65 -5.40
CA ARG A 241 -5.18 5.59 -6.56
C ARG A 241 -5.98 5.24 -7.81
N ILE A 242 -5.74 5.94 -8.90
CA ILE A 242 -6.25 5.55 -10.21
C ILE A 242 -5.49 4.31 -10.67
N GLU A 243 -6.19 3.17 -10.77
CA GLU A 243 -5.57 1.90 -11.17
C GLU A 243 -5.23 1.89 -12.67
N ARG A 244 -6.14 2.42 -13.50
CA ARG A 244 -6.00 2.47 -14.95
C ARG A 244 -6.83 3.58 -15.59
N GLY A 245 -6.47 3.94 -16.79
CA GLY A 245 -7.18 4.93 -17.61
C GLY A 245 -6.88 6.37 -17.25
N VAL A 246 -7.69 7.24 -17.79
CA VAL A 246 -7.66 8.71 -17.58
C VAL A 246 -9.06 9.17 -17.23
N VAL A 247 -9.15 10.14 -16.33
CA VAL A 247 -10.41 10.76 -15.93
C VAL A 247 -10.28 12.28 -15.92
N LYS A 248 -11.35 12.99 -16.32
CA LYS A 248 -11.39 14.46 -16.44
C LYS A 248 -12.49 15.05 -15.59
N VAL A 249 -12.31 16.31 -15.22
CA VAL A 249 -13.37 17.11 -14.62
C VAL A 249 -14.51 17.24 -15.63
N GLY A 250 -15.73 16.90 -15.19
CA GLY A 250 -16.93 16.86 -16.05
C GLY A 250 -17.32 15.46 -16.51
N ASP A 251 -16.46 14.45 -16.35
CA ASP A 251 -16.79 13.09 -16.72
C ASP A 251 -17.91 12.51 -15.85
N ASN A 252 -18.74 11.66 -16.47
CA ASN A 252 -19.72 10.84 -15.76
C ASN A 252 -19.08 9.48 -15.42
N VAL A 253 -19.15 9.11 -14.15
CA VAL A 253 -18.63 7.86 -13.62
C VAL A 253 -19.70 7.12 -12.82
N GLU A 254 -19.49 5.84 -12.63
CA GLU A 254 -20.29 4.99 -11.75
C GLU A 254 -19.52 4.67 -10.47
N ILE A 255 -20.25 4.66 -9.36
CA ILE A 255 -19.82 4.13 -8.08
C ILE A 255 -20.32 2.70 -8.01
N VAL A 256 -19.40 1.72 -8.00
CA VAL A 256 -19.71 0.30 -8.14
C VAL A 256 -19.21 -0.52 -6.98
N GLY A 257 -19.99 -1.49 -6.52
CA GLY A 257 -19.66 -2.42 -5.44
C GLY A 257 -20.56 -2.22 -4.22
N ILE A 258 -20.53 -3.17 -3.29
CA ILE A 258 -21.20 -3.19 -1.98
C ILE A 258 -22.70 -2.90 -2.03
N SER A 259 -23.11 -1.78 -2.58
CA SER A 259 -24.50 -1.32 -2.72
C SER A 259 -24.92 -1.16 -4.18
N THR A 260 -26.11 -0.61 -4.40
CA THR A 260 -26.63 -0.34 -5.77
C THR A 260 -25.71 0.65 -6.50
N THR A 261 -25.35 0.32 -7.74
CA THR A 261 -24.54 1.18 -8.61
C THR A 261 -25.21 2.54 -8.83
N GLN A 262 -24.45 3.60 -8.67
CA GLN A 262 -24.92 4.98 -8.80
C GLN A 262 -24.06 5.72 -9.82
N THR A 263 -24.69 6.55 -10.66
CA THR A 263 -23.98 7.43 -11.59
C THR A 263 -23.81 8.82 -10.99
N THR A 264 -22.63 9.40 -11.16
CA THR A 264 -22.32 10.76 -10.71
C THR A 264 -21.42 11.48 -11.71
N THR A 265 -21.27 12.79 -11.53
CA THR A 265 -20.36 13.62 -12.34
C THR A 265 -19.22 14.12 -11.48
N ILE A 266 -18.01 14.07 -12.02
CA ILE A 266 -16.80 14.61 -11.38
C ILE A 266 -16.81 16.14 -11.49
N THR A 267 -16.74 16.83 -10.36
CA THR A 267 -16.72 18.29 -10.31
C THR A 267 -15.33 18.88 -10.01
N GLY A 268 -14.37 18.05 -9.63
CA GLY A 268 -13.00 18.46 -9.39
C GLY A 268 -12.11 17.24 -9.10
N ILE A 269 -10.83 17.40 -9.39
CA ILE A 269 -9.79 16.41 -9.10
C ILE A 269 -8.67 17.16 -8.38
N GLU A 270 -8.17 16.59 -7.29
CA GLU A 270 -7.10 17.16 -6.49
C GLU A 270 -6.06 16.12 -6.14
N MET A 271 -4.79 16.51 -6.15
CA MET A 271 -3.66 15.70 -5.68
C MET A 271 -2.78 16.60 -4.79
N PHE A 272 -2.51 16.17 -3.55
CA PHE A 272 -1.73 16.93 -2.56
C PHE A 272 -2.21 18.39 -2.42
N GLN A 273 -3.53 18.58 -2.32
CA GLN A 273 -4.20 19.90 -2.20
C GLN A 273 -4.05 20.84 -3.43
N LYS A 274 -3.43 20.39 -4.51
CA LYS A 274 -3.34 21.07 -5.80
C LYS A 274 -4.43 20.55 -6.75
N THR A 275 -4.93 21.42 -7.63
CA THR A 275 -6.00 21.05 -8.58
C THR A 275 -5.46 20.43 -9.85
N LEU A 276 -6.20 19.46 -10.40
CA LEU A 276 -5.95 18.80 -11.67
C LEU A 276 -7.15 18.98 -12.60
N GLU A 277 -6.92 19.15 -13.91
CA GLU A 277 -7.96 19.08 -14.93
C GLU A 277 -8.28 17.62 -15.29
N GLU A 278 -7.24 16.77 -15.26
CA GLU A 278 -7.35 15.34 -15.51
C GLU A 278 -6.39 14.54 -14.61
N GLY A 279 -6.85 13.35 -14.22
CA GLY A 279 -6.08 12.36 -13.45
C GLY A 279 -5.72 11.18 -14.32
N TYR A 280 -4.51 10.64 -14.12
CA TYR A 280 -3.96 9.51 -14.89
C TYR A 280 -3.76 8.29 -14.01
N ALA A 281 -3.74 7.10 -14.64
CA ALA A 281 -3.31 5.88 -13.98
C ALA A 281 -2.04 6.10 -13.15
N GLY A 282 -2.06 5.70 -11.90
CA GLY A 282 -0.99 5.89 -10.93
C GLY A 282 -1.12 7.11 -10.03
N ASP A 283 -1.96 8.09 -10.34
CA ASP A 283 -2.17 9.24 -9.47
C ASP A 283 -2.96 8.87 -8.22
N ASN A 284 -2.53 9.36 -7.05
CA ASN A 284 -3.30 9.33 -5.81
C ASN A 284 -4.12 10.62 -5.71
N VAL A 285 -5.42 10.53 -5.92
CA VAL A 285 -6.29 11.69 -6.07
C VAL A 285 -7.48 11.70 -5.12
N GLY A 286 -7.97 12.89 -4.82
CA GLY A 286 -9.30 13.12 -4.29
C GLY A 286 -10.22 13.60 -5.40
N ILE A 287 -11.27 12.84 -5.69
CA ILE A 287 -12.27 13.15 -6.72
C ILE A 287 -13.52 13.70 -6.06
N LEU A 288 -13.90 14.92 -6.42
CA LEU A 288 -15.13 15.58 -5.97
C LEU A 288 -16.30 15.08 -6.82
N LEU A 289 -17.35 14.62 -6.16
CA LEU A 289 -18.52 14.01 -6.77
C LEU A 289 -19.77 14.86 -6.56
N ARG A 290 -20.60 14.98 -7.62
CA ARG A 290 -21.83 15.78 -7.59
C ARG A 290 -23.00 14.94 -7.08
N GLY A 291 -23.77 15.50 -6.11
CA GLY A 291 -25.06 14.94 -5.71
C GLY A 291 -25.00 13.60 -4.99
N VAL A 292 -23.83 13.21 -4.51
CA VAL A 292 -23.64 11.99 -3.74
C VAL A 292 -23.33 12.36 -2.29
N THR A 293 -23.97 11.71 -1.34
CA THR A 293 -23.68 11.87 0.09
C THR A 293 -22.67 10.85 0.57
N ARG A 294 -21.98 11.14 1.67
CA ARG A 294 -20.98 10.24 2.24
C ARG A 294 -21.54 8.86 2.57
N GLU A 295 -22.80 8.79 3.00
CA GLU A 295 -23.48 7.55 3.38
C GLU A 295 -23.71 6.59 2.20
N ASN A 296 -23.62 7.10 0.98
CA ASN A 296 -23.82 6.32 -0.25
C ASN A 296 -22.52 5.80 -0.88
N ILE A 297 -21.39 6.15 -0.28
CA ILE A 297 -20.05 5.74 -0.76
C ILE A 297 -19.28 5.14 0.40
N GLU A 298 -18.71 3.97 0.18
CA GLU A 298 -17.90 3.28 1.18
C GLU A 298 -16.53 2.89 0.61
N ARG A 299 -15.56 2.77 1.50
CA ARG A 299 -14.27 2.14 1.19
C ARG A 299 -14.51 0.75 0.63
N GLY A 300 -13.82 0.40 -0.47
CA GLY A 300 -13.96 -0.87 -1.16
C GLY A 300 -14.87 -0.82 -2.38
N MET A 301 -15.66 0.23 -2.55
CA MET A 301 -16.28 0.53 -3.84
C MET A 301 -15.25 1.06 -4.81
N VAL A 302 -15.60 1.12 -6.08
CA VAL A 302 -14.75 1.72 -7.13
C VAL A 302 -15.50 2.83 -7.87
N LEU A 303 -14.74 3.83 -8.33
CA LEU A 303 -15.17 4.73 -9.37
C LEU A 303 -14.71 4.18 -10.72
N ALA A 304 -15.63 4.03 -11.65
CA ALA A 304 -15.35 3.48 -12.97
C ALA A 304 -16.07 4.25 -14.07
N LYS A 305 -15.56 4.14 -15.29
CA LYS A 305 -16.32 4.59 -16.47
C LYS A 305 -17.63 3.81 -16.55
N ALA A 306 -18.73 4.50 -16.83
CA ALA A 306 -20.07 3.90 -16.85
C ALA A 306 -20.14 2.64 -17.73
N GLY A 307 -20.73 1.58 -17.18
CA GLY A 307 -20.95 0.30 -17.87
C GLY A 307 -19.70 -0.57 -18.08
N THR A 308 -18.56 -0.24 -17.44
CA THR A 308 -17.31 -1.00 -17.64
C THR A 308 -17.00 -1.99 -16.52
N ILE A 309 -17.57 -1.82 -15.36
CA ILE A 309 -17.39 -2.69 -14.19
C ILE A 309 -18.74 -3.18 -13.69
N THR A 310 -18.80 -4.47 -13.39
CA THR A 310 -19.96 -5.11 -12.75
C THR A 310 -19.52 -5.67 -11.39
N PRO A 311 -20.25 -5.45 -10.31
CA PRO A 311 -19.95 -6.06 -9.04
C PRO A 311 -20.39 -7.53 -9.01
N HIS A 312 -19.63 -8.39 -8.35
CA HIS A 312 -19.81 -9.83 -8.34
C HIS A 312 -19.82 -10.39 -6.93
N THR A 313 -20.56 -11.47 -6.72
CA THR A 313 -20.63 -12.18 -5.44
C THR A 313 -19.94 -13.54 -5.46
N SER A 314 -19.64 -14.12 -6.64
CA SER A 314 -19.05 -15.45 -6.70
C SER A 314 -17.95 -15.53 -7.77
N PHE A 315 -16.86 -16.19 -7.42
CA PHE A 315 -15.71 -16.35 -8.28
C PHE A 315 -14.97 -17.67 -8.01
N GLU A 316 -14.28 -18.16 -9.06
CA GLU A 316 -13.28 -19.22 -8.97
C GLU A 316 -11.88 -18.60 -8.86
N SER A 317 -10.97 -19.25 -8.15
CA SER A 317 -9.61 -18.77 -7.92
C SER A 317 -8.61 -19.91 -7.75
N GLU A 318 -7.34 -19.60 -7.98
CA GLU A 318 -6.21 -20.43 -7.57
C GLU A 318 -5.63 -19.86 -6.29
N VAL A 319 -5.48 -20.70 -5.27
CA VAL A 319 -5.11 -20.28 -3.90
C VAL A 319 -3.93 -21.10 -3.41
N TYR A 320 -3.00 -20.43 -2.75
CA TYR A 320 -1.99 -21.03 -1.91
C TYR A 320 -2.37 -20.83 -0.43
N VAL A 321 -2.40 -21.92 0.32
CA VAL A 321 -2.72 -21.92 1.76
C VAL A 321 -1.43 -21.84 2.55
N LEU A 322 -1.23 -20.77 3.32
CA LEU A 322 -0.01 -20.53 4.07
C LEU A 322 0.20 -21.58 5.16
N THR A 323 1.43 -22.04 5.29
CA THR A 323 1.87 -22.93 6.38
C THR A 323 1.98 -22.18 7.70
N LYS A 324 2.11 -22.91 8.81
CA LYS A 324 2.35 -22.33 10.14
C LYS A 324 3.64 -21.50 10.17
N ASP A 325 4.68 -21.95 9.52
CA ASP A 325 6.00 -21.30 9.51
C ASP A 325 5.98 -19.98 8.71
N GLU A 326 5.04 -19.86 7.75
CA GLU A 326 4.73 -18.63 7.02
C GLU A 326 3.75 -17.71 7.76
N GLY A 327 3.39 -18.01 9.01
CA GLY A 327 2.43 -17.25 9.81
C GLY A 327 0.97 -17.64 9.60
N GLY A 328 0.71 -18.65 8.76
CA GLY A 328 -0.62 -19.18 8.47
C GLY A 328 -1.19 -20.10 9.56
N ARG A 329 -2.09 -20.99 9.15
CA ARG A 329 -2.73 -21.98 10.04
C ARG A 329 -1.86 -23.23 10.21
N HIS A 330 -2.13 -23.99 11.27
CA HIS A 330 -1.60 -25.33 11.49
C HIS A 330 -2.69 -26.41 11.34
N THR A 331 -3.94 -26.01 11.14
CA THR A 331 -5.09 -26.90 11.00
C THR A 331 -5.73 -26.76 9.63
N PRO A 332 -6.29 -27.86 9.06
CA PRO A 332 -7.02 -27.78 7.80
C PRO A 332 -8.27 -26.93 7.93
N PHE A 333 -8.81 -26.55 6.79
CA PHE A 333 -10.15 -25.99 6.72
C PHE A 333 -10.99 -26.72 5.65
N PHE A 334 -12.31 -26.62 5.78
CA PHE A 334 -13.26 -27.44 5.06
C PHE A 334 -14.17 -26.59 4.18
N THR A 335 -14.84 -27.23 3.24
CA THR A 335 -15.94 -26.61 2.50
C THR A 335 -16.96 -26.01 3.47
N GLY A 336 -17.45 -24.81 3.15
CA GLY A 336 -18.32 -24.02 4.04
C GLY A 336 -17.59 -23.08 5.01
N TYR A 337 -16.26 -23.12 5.05
CA TYR A 337 -15.45 -22.19 5.84
C TYR A 337 -15.68 -20.74 5.40
N ARG A 338 -15.73 -19.80 6.34
CA ARG A 338 -16.08 -18.39 6.10
C ARG A 338 -15.02 -17.41 6.59
N PRO A 339 -13.91 -17.28 5.86
CA PRO A 339 -12.88 -16.28 6.16
C PRO A 339 -13.25 -14.89 5.62
N GLN A 340 -12.34 -13.93 5.84
CA GLN A 340 -12.37 -12.61 5.19
C GLN A 340 -11.51 -12.64 3.93
N PHE A 341 -12.06 -12.15 2.83
CA PHE A 341 -11.38 -11.93 1.56
C PHE A 341 -10.99 -10.45 1.45
N TYR A 342 -9.72 -10.19 1.32
CA TYR A 342 -9.18 -8.84 1.11
C TYR A 342 -8.97 -8.63 -0.37
N VAL A 343 -9.80 -7.76 -0.96
CA VAL A 343 -9.84 -7.46 -2.39
C VAL A 343 -9.75 -5.95 -2.57
N ARG A 344 -8.75 -5.43 -3.29
CA ARG A 344 -8.50 -3.99 -3.41
C ARG A 344 -8.43 -3.33 -2.02
N THR A 345 -9.32 -2.39 -1.76
CA THR A 345 -9.37 -1.61 -0.52
C THR A 345 -10.40 -2.13 0.50
N THR A 346 -11.10 -3.25 0.20
CA THR A 346 -12.11 -3.83 1.09
C THR A 346 -11.73 -5.19 1.64
N ASP A 347 -12.38 -5.54 2.75
CA ASP A 347 -12.47 -6.89 3.26
C ASP A 347 -13.94 -7.32 3.27
N VAL A 348 -14.22 -8.51 2.78
CA VAL A 348 -15.57 -9.08 2.71
C VAL A 348 -15.55 -10.51 3.21
N THR A 349 -16.52 -10.85 4.05
CA THR A 349 -16.72 -12.26 4.45
C THR A 349 -17.29 -13.03 3.26
N GLY A 350 -16.74 -14.21 3.00
CA GLY A 350 -17.26 -15.12 1.99
C GLY A 350 -17.21 -16.55 2.44
N ALA A 351 -18.12 -17.38 1.92
CA ALA A 351 -18.10 -18.83 2.12
C ALA A 351 -17.31 -19.50 1.00
N ILE A 352 -16.42 -20.40 1.36
CA ILE A 352 -15.76 -21.27 0.37
C ILE A 352 -16.72 -22.43 0.10
N THR A 353 -17.27 -22.47 -1.10
CA THR A 353 -18.31 -23.43 -1.47
C THR A 353 -17.75 -24.71 -2.07
N GLN A 354 -16.55 -24.67 -2.64
CA GLN A 354 -15.91 -25.84 -3.26
C GLN A 354 -14.40 -25.69 -3.30
N PHE A 355 -13.69 -26.81 -3.11
CA PHE A 355 -12.30 -26.99 -3.44
C PHE A 355 -12.15 -27.99 -4.57
N THR A 356 -11.23 -27.73 -5.49
CA THR A 356 -10.94 -28.59 -6.63
C THR A 356 -9.44 -28.77 -6.76
N ALA A 357 -8.97 -30.01 -6.69
CA ALA A 357 -7.56 -30.35 -6.89
C ALA A 357 -7.14 -30.12 -8.36
N ASP A 358 -5.84 -30.17 -8.64
CA ASP A 358 -5.29 -29.92 -9.99
C ASP A 358 -5.77 -30.94 -11.03
N ASP A 359 -6.08 -32.16 -10.61
CA ASP A 359 -6.65 -33.21 -11.47
C ASP A 359 -8.16 -33.06 -11.73
N GLY A 360 -8.79 -32.00 -11.17
CA GLY A 360 -10.23 -31.72 -11.29
C GLY A 360 -11.10 -32.42 -10.23
N THR A 361 -10.52 -33.17 -9.30
CA THR A 361 -11.26 -33.85 -8.22
C THR A 361 -11.75 -32.84 -7.21
N ILE A 362 -13.03 -32.94 -6.81
CA ILE A 362 -13.59 -32.15 -5.71
C ILE A 362 -13.13 -32.76 -4.38
N VAL A 363 -12.56 -31.89 -3.53
CA VAL A 363 -12.10 -32.28 -2.19
C VAL A 363 -12.84 -31.47 -1.13
N GLU A 364 -13.05 -32.06 0.06
CA GLU A 364 -13.79 -31.41 1.16
C GLU A 364 -12.87 -30.65 2.11
N MET A 365 -11.58 -30.91 2.07
CA MET A 365 -10.59 -30.42 3.03
C MET A 365 -9.32 -29.96 2.31
N VAL A 366 -8.70 -28.89 2.85
CA VAL A 366 -7.43 -28.34 2.37
C VAL A 366 -6.47 -28.18 3.55
N MET A 367 -5.22 -28.53 3.35
CA MET A 367 -4.16 -28.44 4.34
C MET A 367 -3.31 -27.18 4.15
N PRO A 368 -2.70 -26.63 5.23
CA PRO A 368 -1.64 -25.64 5.09
C PRO A 368 -0.50 -26.18 4.18
N GLY A 369 -0.07 -25.34 3.23
CA GLY A 369 0.91 -25.69 2.19
C GLY A 369 0.31 -26.13 0.86
N ASP A 370 -1.00 -26.37 0.81
CA ASP A 370 -1.65 -26.80 -0.44
C ASP A 370 -1.81 -25.63 -1.42
N ARG A 371 -1.69 -25.97 -2.72
CA ARG A 371 -2.19 -25.15 -3.83
C ARG A 371 -3.49 -25.79 -4.33
N ILE A 372 -4.54 -24.99 -4.42
CA ILE A 372 -5.89 -25.51 -4.69
C ILE A 372 -6.70 -24.52 -5.51
N LYS A 373 -7.60 -25.01 -6.34
CA LYS A 373 -8.67 -24.20 -6.93
C LYS A 373 -9.84 -24.10 -5.96
N MET A 374 -10.39 -22.91 -5.82
CA MET A 374 -11.42 -22.61 -4.85
C MET A 374 -12.55 -21.81 -5.51
N THR A 375 -13.79 -22.16 -5.17
CA THR A 375 -14.95 -21.33 -5.45
C THR A 375 -15.40 -20.63 -4.16
N ALA A 376 -15.54 -19.32 -4.21
CA ALA A 376 -16.00 -18.50 -3.11
C ALA A 376 -17.30 -17.77 -3.44
N GLU A 377 -18.15 -17.60 -2.42
CA GLU A 377 -19.38 -16.79 -2.49
C GLU A 377 -19.34 -15.74 -1.37
N LEU A 378 -19.30 -14.47 -1.77
CA LEU A 378 -19.20 -13.30 -0.90
C LEU A 378 -20.59 -12.90 -0.37
N ILE A 379 -20.65 -12.31 0.83
CA ILE A 379 -21.90 -11.88 1.45
C ILE A 379 -22.53 -10.64 0.80
N TYR A 380 -21.72 -9.86 0.06
CA TYR A 380 -22.20 -8.73 -0.76
C TYR A 380 -21.35 -8.60 -2.04
N PRO A 381 -21.89 -7.94 -3.07
CA PRO A 381 -21.17 -7.81 -4.32
C PRO A 381 -19.97 -6.87 -4.22
N VAL A 382 -18.86 -7.23 -4.85
CA VAL A 382 -17.62 -6.45 -4.90
C VAL A 382 -17.14 -6.33 -6.34
N ALA A 383 -16.49 -5.23 -6.68
CA ALA A 383 -15.88 -5.03 -8.00
C ALA A 383 -14.65 -5.94 -8.16
N ILE A 384 -14.87 -7.18 -8.57
CA ILE A 384 -13.86 -8.21 -8.79
C ILE A 384 -13.73 -8.47 -10.29
N GLU A 385 -12.50 -8.66 -10.75
CA GLU A 385 -12.18 -9.01 -12.15
C GLU A 385 -11.27 -10.25 -12.19
N ALA A 386 -11.29 -11.00 -13.27
CA ALA A 386 -10.35 -12.10 -13.48
C ALA A 386 -8.90 -11.56 -13.52
N GLY A 387 -7.97 -12.31 -12.95
CA GLY A 387 -6.57 -11.90 -12.78
C GLY A 387 -6.27 -11.09 -11.53
N MET A 388 -7.30 -10.68 -10.77
CA MET A 388 -7.09 -9.97 -9.52
C MET A 388 -6.50 -10.87 -8.43
N ARG A 389 -5.57 -10.32 -7.67
CA ARG A 389 -5.02 -10.96 -6.46
C ARG A 389 -5.87 -10.60 -5.25
N PHE A 390 -5.91 -11.51 -4.30
CA PHE A 390 -6.58 -11.31 -3.01
C PHE A 390 -5.87 -12.08 -1.90
N ALA A 391 -6.08 -11.64 -0.66
CA ALA A 391 -5.63 -12.36 0.53
C ALA A 391 -6.83 -12.94 1.28
N ILE A 392 -6.62 -14.08 1.93
CA ILE A 392 -7.59 -14.73 2.82
C ILE A 392 -7.09 -14.57 4.25
N ARG A 393 -7.92 -14.03 5.14
CA ARG A 393 -7.55 -13.76 6.53
C ARG A 393 -8.56 -14.34 7.51
N GLU A 394 -8.07 -14.71 8.68
CA GLU A 394 -8.84 -15.18 9.82
C GLU A 394 -8.21 -14.68 11.12
N GLY A 395 -9.01 -14.09 12.01
CA GLY A 395 -8.54 -13.70 13.35
C GLY A 395 -7.28 -12.86 13.37
N GLY A 396 -7.11 -11.93 12.41
CA GLY A 396 -5.92 -11.08 12.31
C GLY A 396 -4.71 -11.71 11.61
N ARG A 397 -4.83 -12.96 11.09
CA ARG A 397 -3.74 -13.65 10.38
C ARG A 397 -4.07 -13.83 8.91
N THR A 398 -3.08 -13.71 8.06
CA THR A 398 -3.18 -14.14 6.66
C THR A 398 -3.01 -15.66 6.61
N ILE A 399 -4.00 -16.35 6.04
CA ILE A 399 -4.03 -17.82 5.98
C ILE A 399 -3.90 -18.35 4.55
N GLY A 400 -4.02 -17.48 3.56
CA GLY A 400 -3.85 -17.84 2.16
C GLY A 400 -3.85 -16.63 1.27
N ALA A 401 -3.44 -16.85 0.04
CA ALA A 401 -3.43 -15.87 -1.04
C ALA A 401 -3.85 -16.53 -2.34
N GLY A 402 -4.51 -15.76 -3.20
CA GLY A 402 -4.97 -16.31 -4.46
C GLY A 402 -5.12 -15.28 -5.57
N VAL A 403 -5.40 -15.82 -6.74
CA VAL A 403 -5.71 -15.04 -7.95
C VAL A 403 -7.07 -15.49 -8.46
N VAL A 404 -7.93 -14.54 -8.76
CA VAL A 404 -9.26 -14.81 -9.38
C VAL A 404 -9.04 -15.36 -10.78
N SER A 405 -9.46 -16.58 -11.04
CA SER A 405 -9.34 -17.22 -12.36
C SER A 405 -10.56 -16.96 -13.23
N LYS A 406 -11.76 -16.91 -12.60
CA LYS A 406 -13.02 -16.74 -13.32
C LYS A 406 -14.10 -16.14 -12.43
N ILE A 407 -14.93 -15.27 -13.00
CA ILE A 407 -16.15 -14.77 -12.40
C ILE A 407 -17.29 -15.76 -12.65
N VAL A 408 -18.06 -16.08 -11.58
CA VAL A 408 -19.18 -17.03 -11.65
C VAL A 408 -20.53 -16.29 -11.61
N LYS A 409 -20.68 -15.31 -10.72
CA LYS A 409 -21.93 -14.55 -10.56
C LYS A 409 -21.68 -13.12 -10.08
#